data_03c47dc555c91eae18d080abdf066ab4
#
_entry.id   03c47dc555c91eae18d080abdf066ab4
#
_cell.length_a   1.000
_cell.length_b   1.000
_cell.length_c   1.000
_cell.angle_alpha   90.00
_cell.angle_beta   90.00
_cell.angle_gamma   90.00
#
_symmetry.space_group_name_H-M   'P 1'
#
loop_
_entity.id
_entity.type
_entity.pdbx_description
1 polymer ?
#
loop_
_entity_poly.entity_id
_entity_poly.type
_entity_poly.pdbx_seq_one_letter_code
_entity_poly.pdbx_strand_id
1 'polypeptide(L)'
;MSTTALTSNEAFVEAHVQKHLKRAEAGQVEKAEMTIVNKAVHSAGGELAVFEMVARGMTKRRMLELLNISSDAFDRWVKKSTERAATYSRAREAGADALADETLQIADEAEPQTAQVAKLRIEARKWLAGKMNPAVYGEKAGTTVNLSLGDMALDTLRKRPASVVIDV
;
A
#
# COMPACT_ATOMS: atom_id res chain seq x y z
N MET A 1 26.76 -30.91 -40.57
CA MET A 1 26.65 -30.44 -39.17
C MET A 1 25.44 -31.14 -38.55
N SER A 2 25.69 -32.18 -37.76
CA SER A 2 24.62 -33.03 -37.19
C SER A 2 24.18 -32.44 -35.86
N THR A 3 23.01 -31.85 -35.84
CA THR A 3 22.34 -31.44 -34.58
C THR A 3 21.73 -32.69 -33.96
N THR A 4 22.42 -33.29 -33.00
CA THR A 4 21.90 -34.45 -32.25
C THR A 4 20.73 -33.96 -31.42
N ALA A 5 19.52 -34.40 -31.73
CA ALA A 5 18.35 -34.13 -30.90
C ALA A 5 18.56 -34.82 -29.54
N LEU A 6 18.51 -34.07 -28.47
CA LEU A 6 18.58 -34.59 -27.10
C LEU A 6 17.46 -35.59 -26.87
N THR A 7 17.75 -36.70 -26.21
CA THR A 7 16.72 -37.65 -25.76
C THR A 7 15.78 -36.97 -24.74
N SER A 8 14.54 -37.41 -24.65
CA SER A 8 13.55 -36.84 -23.72
C SER A 8 14.06 -36.76 -22.26
N ASN A 9 14.90 -37.72 -21.86
CA ASN A 9 15.49 -37.75 -20.52
C ASN A 9 16.62 -36.74 -20.34
N GLU A 10 17.45 -36.53 -21.34
CA GLU A 10 18.53 -35.54 -21.34
C GLU A 10 17.96 -34.12 -21.32
N ALA A 11 16.90 -33.84 -22.09
CA ALA A 11 16.20 -32.58 -22.07
C ALA A 11 15.56 -32.24 -20.68
N PHE A 12 15.01 -33.27 -20.02
CA PHE A 12 14.47 -33.13 -18.68
C PHE A 12 15.56 -32.80 -17.65
N VAL A 13 16.68 -33.51 -17.67
CA VAL A 13 17.83 -33.29 -16.79
C VAL A 13 18.43 -31.91 -17.03
N GLU A 14 18.58 -31.48 -18.26
CA GLU A 14 19.12 -30.17 -18.61
C GLU A 14 18.19 -29.03 -18.12
N ALA A 15 16.88 -29.16 -18.32
CA ALA A 15 15.90 -28.20 -17.80
C ALA A 15 15.94 -28.12 -16.27
N HIS A 16 16.14 -29.25 -15.59
CA HIS A 16 16.25 -29.29 -14.14
C HIS A 16 17.52 -28.61 -13.62
N VAL A 17 18.65 -28.87 -14.24
CA VAL A 17 19.94 -28.23 -13.93
C VAL A 17 19.84 -26.71 -14.17
N GLN A 18 19.31 -26.28 -15.29
CA GLN A 18 19.12 -24.86 -15.61
C GLN A 18 18.21 -24.15 -14.57
N LYS A 19 17.16 -24.80 -14.12
CA LYS A 19 16.28 -24.29 -13.07
C LYS A 19 17.02 -24.09 -11.74
N HIS A 20 17.90 -25.03 -11.37
CA HIS A 20 18.72 -24.92 -10.16
C HIS A 20 19.78 -23.83 -10.23
N LEU A 21 20.44 -23.69 -11.39
CA LEU A 21 21.41 -22.61 -11.64
C LEU A 21 20.75 -21.23 -11.52
N LYS A 22 19.63 -21.01 -12.21
CA LYS A 22 18.86 -19.75 -12.10
C LYS A 22 18.43 -19.43 -10.68
N ARG A 23 18.08 -20.46 -9.89
CA ARG A 23 17.69 -20.29 -8.49
C ARG A 23 18.88 -19.92 -7.60
N ALA A 24 20.05 -20.49 -7.85
CA ALA A 24 21.28 -20.15 -7.14
C ALA A 24 21.74 -18.71 -7.46
N GLU A 25 21.71 -18.32 -8.73
CA GLU A 25 22.02 -16.96 -9.17
C GLU A 25 21.04 -15.92 -8.53
N ALA A 26 19.74 -16.21 -8.56
CA ALA A 26 18.73 -15.35 -7.91
C ALA A 26 18.98 -15.19 -6.42
N GLY A 27 19.39 -16.26 -5.73
CA GLY A 27 19.74 -16.22 -4.31
C GLY A 27 21.01 -15.40 -4.02
N GLN A 28 21.99 -15.39 -4.93
CA GLN A 28 23.17 -14.53 -4.79
C GLN A 28 22.84 -13.07 -5.00
N VAL A 29 22.02 -12.74 -5.99
CA VAL A 29 21.53 -11.38 -6.26
C VAL A 29 20.75 -10.85 -5.04
N GLU A 30 19.84 -11.65 -4.49
CA GLU A 30 19.08 -11.27 -3.29
C GLU A 30 19.99 -10.98 -2.08
N LYS A 31 21.02 -11.79 -1.85
CA LYS A 31 21.98 -11.54 -0.77
C LYS A 31 22.76 -10.26 -0.97
N ALA A 32 23.19 -9.95 -2.19
CA ALA A 32 23.88 -8.72 -2.53
C ALA A 32 22.98 -7.50 -2.30
N GLU A 33 21.72 -7.56 -2.74
CA GLU A 33 20.74 -6.49 -2.51
C GLU A 33 20.49 -6.25 -1.02
N MET A 34 20.33 -7.33 -0.22
CA MET A 34 20.17 -7.20 1.23
C MET A 34 21.37 -6.51 1.89
N THR A 35 22.58 -6.82 1.42
CA THR A 35 23.80 -6.17 1.92
C THR A 35 23.79 -4.67 1.61
N ILE A 36 23.38 -4.28 0.40
CA ILE A 36 23.27 -2.87 0.00
C ILE A 36 22.23 -2.15 0.87
N VAL A 37 21.05 -2.74 1.06
CA VAL A 37 19.99 -2.15 1.90
C VAL A 37 20.46 -2.00 3.34
N ASN A 38 21.06 -3.03 3.95
CA ASN A 38 21.57 -2.96 5.30
C ASN A 38 22.63 -1.86 5.47
N LYS A 39 23.54 -1.72 4.50
CA LYS A 39 24.56 -0.66 4.50
C LYS A 39 23.94 0.72 4.41
N ALA A 40 22.96 0.91 3.52
CA ALA A 40 22.26 2.20 3.36
C ALA A 40 21.49 2.57 4.63
N VAL A 41 20.75 1.63 5.22
CA VAL A 41 20.00 1.80 6.47
C VAL A 41 20.97 2.13 7.62
N HIS A 42 22.08 1.41 7.74
CA HIS A 42 23.10 1.68 8.77
C HIS A 42 23.69 3.08 8.63
N SER A 43 24.02 3.49 7.40
CA SER A 43 24.55 4.83 7.10
C SER A 43 23.56 5.96 7.39
N ALA A 44 22.27 5.68 7.34
CA ALA A 44 21.20 6.62 7.69
C ALA A 44 20.87 6.70 9.19
N GLY A 45 21.62 5.98 10.03
CA GLY A 45 21.42 5.96 11.49
C GLY A 45 20.64 4.74 11.99
N GLY A 46 20.46 3.72 11.16
CA GLY A 46 19.80 2.47 11.52
C GLY A 46 18.30 2.40 11.17
N GLU A 47 17.68 1.27 11.49
CA GLU A 47 16.27 0.99 11.15
C GLU A 47 15.31 2.04 11.73
N LEU A 48 15.51 2.41 12.99
CA LEU A 48 14.65 3.38 13.68
C LEU A 48 14.73 4.76 13.02
N ALA A 49 15.92 5.22 12.63
CA ALA A 49 16.07 6.51 11.95
C ALA A 49 15.36 6.53 10.58
N VAL A 50 15.44 5.44 9.83
CA VAL A 50 14.73 5.31 8.55
C VAL A 50 13.22 5.30 8.75
N PHE A 51 12.72 4.60 9.75
CA PHE A 51 11.28 4.57 10.04
C PHE A 51 10.77 5.89 10.63
N GLU A 52 11.60 6.60 11.38
CA GLU A 52 11.31 7.96 11.86
C GLU A 52 11.07 8.95 10.71
N MET A 53 11.80 8.83 9.59
CA MET A 53 11.51 9.65 8.39
C MET A 53 10.09 9.42 7.89
N VAL A 54 9.63 8.17 7.88
CA VAL A 54 8.27 7.81 7.45
C VAL A 54 7.24 8.29 8.49
N ALA A 55 7.52 8.14 9.77
CA ALA A 55 6.66 8.60 10.86
C ALA A 55 6.45 10.12 10.88
N ARG A 56 7.41 10.87 10.32
CA ARG A 56 7.29 12.33 10.09
C ARG A 56 6.58 12.69 8.79
N GLY A 57 5.91 11.76 8.13
CA GLY A 57 5.16 12.01 6.91
C GLY A 57 5.98 11.99 5.61
N MET A 58 7.28 11.61 5.67
CA MET A 58 8.07 11.47 4.45
C MET A 58 7.52 10.34 3.58
N THR A 59 7.36 10.60 2.28
CA THR A 59 6.91 9.57 1.34
C THR A 59 7.97 8.46 1.18
N LYS A 60 7.51 7.22 0.99
CA LYS A 60 8.40 6.08 0.71
C LYS A 60 9.36 6.39 -0.44
N ARG A 61 8.86 7.00 -1.52
CA ARG A 61 9.68 7.38 -2.68
C ARG A 61 10.84 8.29 -2.27
N ARG A 62 10.56 9.36 -1.52
CA ARG A 62 11.59 10.31 -1.10
C ARG A 62 12.63 9.67 -0.18
N MET A 63 12.18 8.84 0.75
CA MET A 63 13.08 8.06 1.60
C MET A 63 14.00 7.14 0.79
N LEU A 64 13.46 6.41 -0.19
CA LEU A 64 14.25 5.52 -1.05
C LEU A 64 15.25 6.25 -1.92
N GLU A 65 14.90 7.44 -2.42
CA GLU A 65 15.82 8.33 -3.15
C GLU A 65 17.00 8.75 -2.26
N LEU A 66 16.74 9.12 -0.99
CA LEU A 66 17.78 9.48 -0.03
C LEU A 66 18.70 8.31 0.33
N LEU A 67 18.15 7.10 0.43
CA LEU A 67 18.90 5.89 0.74
C LEU A 67 19.57 5.29 -0.50
N ASN A 68 19.26 5.76 -1.69
CA ASN A 68 19.72 5.23 -2.97
C ASN A 68 19.51 3.71 -3.10
N ILE A 69 18.30 3.24 -2.76
CA ILE A 69 17.88 1.83 -2.84
C ILE A 69 16.59 1.69 -3.64
N SER A 70 16.39 0.51 -4.23
CA SER A 70 15.18 0.21 -4.97
C SER A 70 13.99 -0.10 -4.04
N SER A 71 12.78 0.18 -4.52
CA SER A 71 11.54 -0.12 -3.77
C SER A 71 11.41 -1.61 -3.47
N ASP A 72 11.72 -2.46 -4.45
CA ASP A 72 11.59 -3.92 -4.32
C ASP A 72 12.58 -4.50 -3.30
N ALA A 73 13.82 -4.00 -3.30
CA ALA A 73 14.83 -4.41 -2.32
C ALA A 73 14.43 -4.00 -0.90
N PHE A 74 13.90 -2.78 -0.73
CA PHE A 74 13.38 -2.31 0.55
C PHE A 74 12.18 -3.13 1.01
N ASP A 75 11.22 -3.42 0.15
CA ASP A 75 10.05 -4.21 0.51
C ASP A 75 10.40 -5.64 0.92
N ARG A 76 11.36 -6.27 0.22
CA ARG A 76 11.90 -7.57 0.63
C ARG A 76 12.60 -7.49 1.98
N TRP A 77 13.40 -6.45 2.18
CA TRP A 77 14.10 -6.22 3.44
C TRP A 77 13.15 -6.03 4.62
N VAL A 78 12.08 -5.25 4.46
CA VAL A 78 11.03 -5.08 5.49
C VAL A 78 10.35 -6.41 5.79
N LYS A 79 9.93 -7.16 4.77
CA LYS A 79 9.22 -8.44 4.91
C LYS A 79 10.05 -9.56 5.53
N LYS A 80 11.37 -9.45 5.50
CA LYS A 80 12.29 -10.48 6.01
C LYS A 80 12.28 -10.60 7.54
N SER A 81 11.74 -9.62 8.26
CA SER A 81 11.55 -9.62 9.71
C SER A 81 10.14 -9.18 10.06
N THR A 82 9.42 -10.00 10.82
CA THR A 82 8.06 -9.68 11.29
C THR A 82 8.07 -8.43 12.18
N GLU A 83 9.07 -8.29 13.04
CA GLU A 83 9.24 -7.13 13.91
C GLU A 83 9.46 -5.84 13.10
N ARG A 84 10.33 -5.91 12.08
CA ARG A 84 10.59 -4.80 11.18
C ARG A 84 9.33 -4.40 10.41
N ALA A 85 8.58 -5.37 9.91
CA ALA A 85 7.31 -5.13 9.21
C ALA A 85 6.29 -4.44 10.13
N ALA A 86 6.18 -4.89 11.38
CA ALA A 86 5.30 -4.27 12.37
C ALA A 86 5.73 -2.84 12.72
N THR A 87 7.03 -2.60 12.88
CA THR A 87 7.58 -1.26 13.18
C THR A 87 7.38 -0.32 11.99
N TYR A 88 7.57 -0.79 10.75
CA TYR A 88 7.30 -0.01 9.55
C TYR A 88 5.80 0.32 9.40
N SER A 89 4.90 -0.61 9.75
CA SER A 89 3.45 -0.34 9.77
C SER A 89 3.11 0.79 10.72
N ARG A 90 3.60 0.73 11.96
CA ARG A 90 3.40 1.79 12.97
C ARG A 90 3.97 3.14 12.52
N ALA A 91 5.15 3.13 11.88
CA ALA A 91 5.74 4.35 11.32
C ALA A 91 4.86 4.97 10.23
N ARG A 92 4.20 4.14 9.41
CA ARG A 92 3.24 4.63 8.41
C ARG A 92 1.99 5.20 9.04
N GLU A 93 1.47 4.57 10.09
CA GLU A 93 0.31 5.08 10.85
C GLU A 93 0.63 6.45 11.45
N ALA A 94 1.75 6.58 12.16
CA ALA A 94 2.21 7.87 12.71
C ALA A 94 2.45 8.92 11.60
N GLY A 95 2.98 8.51 10.44
CA GLY A 95 3.15 9.40 9.30
C GLY A 95 1.84 9.90 8.70
N ALA A 96 0.77 9.09 8.76
CA ALA A 96 -0.56 9.53 8.36
C ALA A 96 -1.11 10.61 9.32
N ASP A 97 -0.89 10.45 10.62
CA ASP A 97 -1.26 11.43 11.64
C ASP A 97 -0.50 12.74 11.42
N ALA A 98 0.82 12.68 11.21
CA ALA A 98 1.64 13.86 10.92
C ALA A 98 1.18 14.62 9.65
N LEU A 99 0.79 13.89 8.61
CA LEU A 99 0.25 14.51 7.39
C LEU A 99 -1.13 15.14 7.62
N ALA A 100 -1.96 14.55 8.49
CA ALA A 100 -3.26 15.12 8.86
C ALA A 100 -3.08 16.43 9.65
N ASP A 101 -2.18 16.46 10.63
CA ASP A 101 -1.86 17.66 11.42
C ASP A 101 -1.31 18.78 10.53
N GLU A 102 -0.44 18.45 9.58
CA GLU A 102 0.12 19.42 8.62
C GLU A 102 -0.97 20.09 7.75
N THR A 103 -2.13 19.43 7.53
CA THR A 103 -3.24 20.05 6.78
C THR A 103 -3.84 21.26 7.51
N LEU A 104 -3.93 21.20 8.83
CA LEU A 104 -4.41 22.32 9.64
C LEU A 104 -3.45 23.49 9.58
N GLN A 105 -2.15 23.23 9.74
CA GLN A 105 -1.13 24.28 9.63
C GLN A 105 -1.16 24.97 8.26
N ILE A 106 -1.28 24.21 7.16
CA ILE A 106 -1.38 24.77 5.82
C ILE A 106 -2.64 25.62 5.66
N ALA A 107 -3.76 25.22 6.29
CA ALA A 107 -5.00 25.98 6.23
C ALA A 107 -4.90 27.30 7.01
N ASP A 108 -4.28 27.27 8.18
CA ASP A 108 -4.12 28.43 9.06
C ASP A 108 -3.14 29.47 8.48
N GLU A 109 -2.12 29.02 7.73
CA GLU A 109 -1.13 29.86 7.05
C GLU A 109 -1.60 30.38 5.69
N ALA A 110 -2.79 29.94 5.21
CA ALA A 110 -3.27 30.28 3.88
C ALA A 110 -3.75 31.72 3.78
N GLU A 111 -3.15 32.48 2.85
CA GLU A 111 -3.62 33.82 2.47
C GLU A 111 -4.53 33.75 1.23
N PRO A 112 -5.34 34.79 0.95
CA PRO A 112 -6.22 34.82 -0.21
C PRO A 112 -5.50 34.50 -1.55
N GLN A 113 -4.25 34.96 -1.69
CA GLN A 113 -3.43 34.77 -2.89
C GLN A 113 -2.89 33.33 -3.01
N THR A 114 -2.72 32.64 -1.90
CA THR A 114 -2.17 31.27 -1.83
C THR A 114 -3.25 30.21 -1.59
N ALA A 115 -4.50 30.60 -1.36
CA ALA A 115 -5.60 29.71 -0.98
C ALA A 115 -5.77 28.49 -1.92
N GLN A 116 -5.64 28.71 -3.24
CA GLN A 116 -5.77 27.62 -4.21
C GLN A 116 -4.62 26.60 -4.11
N VAL A 117 -3.40 27.08 -3.87
CA VAL A 117 -2.23 26.21 -3.67
C VAL A 117 -2.34 25.47 -2.35
N ALA A 118 -2.78 26.15 -1.29
CA ALA A 118 -3.03 25.55 0.01
C ALA A 118 -4.06 24.41 -0.10
N LYS A 119 -5.17 24.63 -0.80
CA LYS A 119 -6.18 23.61 -1.07
C LYS A 119 -5.60 22.37 -1.73
N LEU A 120 -4.80 22.52 -2.80
CA LEU A 120 -4.16 21.38 -3.47
C LEU A 120 -3.17 20.63 -2.56
N ARG A 121 -2.43 21.36 -1.73
CA ARG A 121 -1.52 20.75 -0.74
C ARG A 121 -2.27 19.94 0.31
N ILE A 122 -3.39 20.46 0.82
CA ILE A 122 -4.26 19.78 1.78
C ILE A 122 -4.85 18.51 1.16
N GLU A 123 -5.40 18.58 -0.04
CA GLU A 123 -5.99 17.43 -0.73
C GLU A 123 -4.95 16.32 -0.96
N ALA A 124 -3.74 16.67 -1.40
CA ALA A 124 -2.65 15.72 -1.60
C ALA A 124 -2.25 15.01 -0.29
N ARG A 125 -2.19 15.72 0.84
CA ARG A 125 -1.89 15.15 2.16
C ARG A 125 -2.98 14.25 2.67
N LYS A 126 -4.23 14.67 2.56
CA LYS A 126 -5.39 13.84 2.91
C LYS A 126 -5.41 12.55 2.12
N TRP A 127 -5.18 12.60 0.82
CA TRP A 127 -5.10 11.41 -0.02
C TRP A 127 -3.96 10.49 0.44
N LEU A 128 -2.77 11.03 0.72
CA LEU A 128 -1.62 10.25 1.15
C LEU A 128 -1.86 9.64 2.55
N ALA A 129 -2.41 10.39 3.51
CA ALA A 129 -2.78 9.89 4.83
C ALA A 129 -3.76 8.71 4.71
N GLY A 130 -4.76 8.80 3.84
CA GLY A 130 -5.68 7.70 3.55
C GLY A 130 -5.01 6.45 2.96
N LYS A 131 -3.90 6.60 2.20
CA LYS A 131 -3.11 5.47 1.70
C LYS A 131 -2.14 4.90 2.74
N MET A 132 -1.69 5.71 3.68
CA MET A 132 -0.78 5.28 4.75
C MET A 132 -1.51 4.58 5.90
N ASN A 133 -2.67 5.09 6.30
CA ASN A 133 -3.54 4.50 7.33
C ASN A 133 -5.00 4.48 6.85
N PRO A 134 -5.40 3.51 6.03
CA PRO A 134 -6.76 3.43 5.49
C PRO A 134 -7.83 3.21 6.56
N ALA A 135 -7.48 2.62 7.69
CA ALA A 135 -8.42 2.34 8.77
C ALA A 135 -8.97 3.62 9.41
N VAL A 136 -8.12 4.66 9.50
CA VAL A 136 -8.46 5.94 10.14
C VAL A 136 -8.83 7.00 9.10
N TYR A 137 -8.01 7.13 8.05
CA TYR A 137 -8.10 8.22 7.07
C TYR A 137 -8.61 7.77 5.69
N GLY A 138 -8.87 6.47 5.51
CA GLY A 138 -9.43 5.96 4.26
C GLY A 138 -10.87 6.42 4.05
N GLU A 139 -11.26 6.61 2.81
CA GLU A 139 -12.67 6.77 2.47
C GLU A 139 -13.41 5.52 2.93
N LYS A 140 -14.33 5.69 3.88
CA LYS A 140 -15.26 4.61 4.22
C LYS A 140 -16.03 4.34 2.93
N ALA A 141 -15.92 3.12 2.40
CA ALA A 141 -16.81 2.68 1.34
C ALA A 141 -18.23 2.98 1.83
N GLY A 142 -18.88 3.95 1.19
CA GLY A 142 -20.24 4.32 1.54
C GLY A 142 -21.02 3.01 1.57
N THR A 143 -21.72 2.75 2.67
CA THR A 143 -22.65 1.63 2.73
C THR A 143 -23.62 1.88 1.60
N THR A 144 -23.42 1.22 0.47
CA THR A 144 -24.38 1.25 -0.62
C THR A 144 -25.59 0.49 -0.08
N VAL A 145 -26.53 1.23 0.53
CA VAL A 145 -27.84 0.69 0.84
C VAL A 145 -28.46 0.43 -0.53
N ASN A 146 -28.34 -0.81 -0.99
CA ASN A 146 -29.04 -1.29 -2.17
C ASN A 146 -30.52 -1.38 -1.77
N LEU A 147 -31.19 -0.22 -1.76
CA LEU A 147 -32.64 -0.16 -1.69
C LEU A 147 -33.15 -0.68 -3.04
N SER A 148 -33.33 -2.01 -3.12
CA SER A 148 -34.07 -2.61 -4.22
C SER A 148 -35.45 -1.99 -4.21
N LEU A 149 -35.79 -1.25 -5.26
CA LEU A 149 -37.14 -0.72 -5.49
C LEU A 149 -38.18 -1.84 -5.42
N GLY A 150 -37.78 -3.07 -5.74
CA GLY A 150 -38.61 -4.29 -5.59
C GLY A 150 -38.95 -4.61 -4.14
N ASP A 151 -38.01 -4.50 -3.21
CA ASP A 151 -38.22 -4.76 -1.79
C ASP A 151 -39.13 -3.71 -1.14
N MET A 152 -38.98 -2.43 -1.54
CA MET A 152 -39.85 -1.34 -1.10
C MET A 152 -41.29 -1.53 -1.63
N ALA A 153 -41.47 -1.98 -2.89
CA ALA A 153 -42.76 -2.25 -3.48
C ALA A 153 -43.45 -3.43 -2.77
N LEU A 154 -42.73 -4.50 -2.47
CA LEU A 154 -43.24 -5.66 -1.74
C LEU A 154 -43.64 -5.33 -0.31
N ASP A 155 -42.89 -4.50 0.39
CA ASP A 155 -43.21 -4.08 1.76
C ASP A 155 -44.44 -3.17 1.83
N THR A 156 -44.63 -2.33 0.80
CA THR A 156 -45.81 -1.48 0.65
C THR A 156 -47.09 -2.33 0.33
N LEU A 157 -46.93 -3.38 -0.46
CA LEU A 157 -48.02 -4.31 -0.77
C LEU A 157 -48.41 -5.18 0.43
N ARG A 158 -47.45 -5.58 1.27
CA ARG A 158 -47.69 -6.33 2.51
C ARG A 158 -48.40 -5.51 3.57
N LYS A 159 -48.23 -4.21 3.59
CA LYS A 159 -48.83 -3.28 4.57
C LYS A 159 -50.21 -2.75 4.15
N ARG A 160 -50.72 -3.14 2.97
CA ARG A 160 -52.11 -2.80 2.56
C ARG A 160 -53.09 -3.55 3.45
N PRO A 161 -53.95 -2.87 4.22
CA PRO A 161 -55.02 -3.52 4.92
C PRO A 161 -55.99 -4.17 3.90
N ALA A 162 -56.43 -5.37 4.24
CA ALA A 162 -57.44 -6.09 3.41
C ALA A 162 -58.64 -5.16 3.15
N SER A 163 -59.00 -5.00 1.89
CA SER A 163 -60.10 -4.16 1.45
C SER A 163 -61.36 -4.52 2.23
N VAL A 164 -61.97 -3.51 2.82
CA VAL A 164 -63.34 -3.62 3.38
C VAL A 164 -64.27 -4.05 2.27
N VAL A 165 -64.85 -5.25 2.41
CA VAL A 165 -65.97 -5.72 1.56
C VAL A 165 -67.16 -4.89 1.99
N ILE A 166 -67.66 -4.03 1.11
CA ILE A 166 -68.91 -3.32 1.30
C ILE A 166 -69.97 -4.23 0.71
N ASP A 167 -70.72 -4.94 1.58
CA ASP A 167 -71.93 -5.60 1.18
C ASP A 167 -73.02 -4.55 0.89
N VAL A 168 -73.63 -4.66 -0.33
CA VAL A 168 -74.82 -3.88 -0.77
C VAL A 168 -76.02 -4.76 -0.67
#